data_2cb6271af39ec66be3ed7f72934c768f
#
_entry.id   2cb6271af39ec66be3ed7f72934c768f
#
_cell.length_a   1.000
_cell.length_b   1.000
_cell.length_c   1.000
_cell.angle_alpha   90.00
_cell.angle_beta   90.00
_cell.angle_gamma   90.00
#
_symmetry.space_group_name_H-M   'P 1'
#
loop_
_entity.id
_entity.type
_entity.pdbx_description
1 polymer ?
#
loop_
_entity_poly.entity_id
_entity_poly.type
_entity_poly.pdbx_seq_one_letter_code
_entity_poly.pdbx_strand_id
1 'polypeptide(L)'
;MPRILLVDDDPAILRLLDVNFRMEGFEVEATSHGEEALASAASDAPDVVVLDLMLPGMDGREILRRLREDPATAGVPVVFLTARGRDDAAAGDAERYIQKPFDTVELVATVRGLLSDDAP
;
A
#
# COMPACT_ATOMS: atom_id res chain seq x y z
N MET A 1 9.42 -5.48 -14.00
CA MET A 1 8.06 -5.24 -13.54
C MET A 1 8.08 -4.83 -12.09
N PRO A 2 7.51 -3.67 -11.76
CA PRO A 2 7.40 -3.30 -10.34
C PRO A 2 6.44 -4.24 -9.62
N ARG A 3 6.72 -4.46 -8.35
CA ARG A 3 5.92 -5.32 -7.51
C ARG A 3 5.16 -4.47 -6.49
N ILE A 4 3.86 -4.69 -6.38
CA ILE A 4 2.99 -3.95 -5.47
C ILE A 4 2.32 -4.90 -4.50
N LEU A 5 2.28 -4.52 -3.24
CA LEU A 5 1.54 -5.24 -2.20
C LEU A 5 0.29 -4.44 -1.88
N LEU A 6 -0.86 -5.07 -2.03
CA LEU A 6 -2.17 -4.47 -1.75
C LEU A 6 -2.73 -5.08 -0.47
N VAL A 7 -3.11 -4.23 0.49
CA VAL A 7 -3.64 -4.67 1.77
C VAL A 7 -4.93 -3.93 2.07
N ASP A 8 -6.06 -4.64 2.05
CA ASP A 8 -7.37 -4.07 2.31
C ASP A 8 -8.30 -5.20 2.70
N ASP A 9 -9.22 -4.97 3.64
CA ASP A 9 -10.17 -5.99 4.07
C ASP A 9 -11.40 -6.09 3.19
N ASP A 10 -11.60 -5.14 2.28
CA ASP A 10 -12.73 -5.16 1.36
C ASP A 10 -12.35 -5.94 0.11
N PRO A 11 -12.95 -7.13 -0.11
CA PRO A 11 -12.58 -7.94 -1.28
C PRO A 11 -12.89 -7.27 -2.61
N ALA A 12 -13.90 -6.40 -2.67
CA ALA A 12 -14.22 -5.66 -3.89
C ALA A 12 -13.12 -4.68 -4.24
N ILE A 13 -12.58 -3.99 -3.24
CA ILE A 13 -11.47 -3.06 -3.44
C ILE A 13 -10.22 -3.81 -3.87
N LEU A 14 -9.88 -4.92 -3.18
CA LEU A 14 -8.72 -5.71 -3.57
C LEU A 14 -8.80 -6.19 -5.00
N ARG A 15 -9.98 -6.67 -5.42
CA ARG A 15 -10.17 -7.15 -6.77
C ARG A 15 -10.00 -6.03 -7.80
N LEU A 16 -10.61 -4.88 -7.51
CA LEU A 16 -10.53 -3.72 -8.37
C LEU A 16 -9.06 -3.29 -8.56
N LEU A 17 -8.33 -3.18 -7.47
CA LEU A 17 -6.94 -2.76 -7.53
C LEU A 17 -6.05 -3.82 -8.19
N ASP A 18 -6.28 -5.10 -7.88
CA ASP A 18 -5.52 -6.19 -8.48
C ASP A 18 -5.62 -6.13 -10.01
N VAL A 19 -6.85 -6.06 -10.54
CA VAL A 19 -7.07 -6.00 -11.98
C VAL A 19 -6.39 -4.77 -12.58
N ASN A 20 -6.59 -3.60 -11.97
CA ASN A 20 -6.05 -2.36 -12.52
C ASN A 20 -4.52 -2.33 -12.52
N PHE A 21 -3.89 -2.76 -11.43
CA PHE A 21 -2.43 -2.74 -11.38
C PHE A 21 -1.80 -3.80 -12.29
N ARG A 22 -2.42 -4.96 -12.41
CA ARG A 22 -1.93 -5.96 -13.38
C ARG A 22 -2.02 -5.43 -14.81
N MET A 23 -3.10 -4.73 -15.15
CA MET A 23 -3.24 -4.12 -16.46
C MET A 23 -2.16 -3.06 -16.72
N GLU A 24 -1.66 -2.44 -15.67
CA GLU A 24 -0.61 -1.43 -15.77
C GLU A 24 0.80 -2.03 -15.73
N GLY A 25 0.92 -3.34 -15.73
CA GLY A 25 2.21 -4.00 -15.78
C GLY A 25 2.84 -4.32 -14.43
N PHE A 26 2.08 -4.22 -13.35
CA PHE A 26 2.60 -4.54 -12.02
C PHE A 26 2.47 -6.03 -11.71
N GLU A 27 3.43 -6.54 -10.97
CA GLU A 27 3.28 -7.82 -10.30
C GLU A 27 2.56 -7.56 -8.98
N VAL A 28 1.41 -8.22 -8.77
CA VAL A 28 0.52 -7.90 -7.64
C VAL A 28 0.46 -9.03 -6.63
N GLU A 29 0.65 -8.68 -5.37
CA GLU A 29 0.34 -9.53 -4.24
C GLU A 29 -0.75 -8.83 -3.43
N ALA A 30 -1.84 -9.53 -3.12
CA ALA A 30 -2.96 -8.95 -2.39
C ALA A 30 -3.31 -9.79 -1.18
N THR A 31 -3.57 -9.13 -0.05
CA THR A 31 -3.98 -9.81 1.17
C THR A 31 -4.93 -8.91 1.96
N SER A 32 -5.78 -9.53 2.78
CA SER A 32 -6.66 -8.81 3.68
C SER A 32 -6.20 -8.84 5.13
N HIS A 33 -5.05 -9.43 5.41
CA HIS A 33 -4.56 -9.63 6.77
C HIS A 33 -3.20 -8.98 6.98
N GLY A 34 -3.08 -8.20 8.07
CA GLY A 34 -1.85 -7.47 8.36
C GLY A 34 -0.63 -8.36 8.57
N GLU A 35 -0.79 -9.47 9.29
CA GLU A 35 0.33 -10.36 9.53
C GLU A 35 0.83 -11.01 8.24
N GLU A 36 -0.09 -11.39 7.34
CA GLU A 36 0.28 -11.93 6.04
C GLU A 36 1.00 -10.89 5.20
N ALA A 37 0.53 -9.64 5.28
CA ALA A 37 1.16 -8.55 4.54
C ALA A 37 2.61 -8.37 5.00
N LEU A 38 2.83 -8.37 6.31
CA LEU A 38 4.18 -8.22 6.85
C LEU A 38 5.09 -9.38 6.47
N ALA A 39 4.57 -10.61 6.54
CA ALA A 39 5.34 -11.79 6.16
C ALA A 39 5.70 -11.77 4.68
N SER A 40 4.75 -11.39 3.82
CA SER A 40 4.98 -11.30 2.39
C SER A 40 6.04 -10.25 2.07
N ALA A 41 5.93 -9.08 2.69
CA ALA A 41 6.88 -8.00 2.46
C ALA A 41 8.29 -8.37 2.92
N ALA A 42 8.39 -9.10 4.04
CA ALA A 42 9.70 -9.49 4.56
C ALA A 42 10.38 -10.53 3.69
N SER A 43 9.61 -11.44 3.09
CA SER A 43 10.19 -12.51 2.28
C SER A 43 10.51 -12.05 0.87
N ASP A 44 9.79 -11.08 0.34
CA ASP A 44 9.99 -10.56 -1.01
C ASP A 44 9.52 -9.11 -1.04
N ALA A 45 10.43 -8.19 -0.74
CA ALA A 45 10.08 -6.78 -0.55
C ALA A 45 9.45 -6.20 -1.81
N PRO A 46 8.26 -5.59 -1.68
CA PRO A 46 7.61 -4.93 -2.81
C PRO A 46 8.28 -3.59 -3.11
N ASP A 47 7.97 -3.05 -4.28
CA ASP A 47 8.42 -1.71 -4.64
C ASP A 47 7.52 -0.63 -4.04
N VAL A 48 6.29 -0.98 -3.72
CA VAL A 48 5.31 -0.07 -3.11
C VAL A 48 4.24 -0.88 -2.38
N VAL A 49 3.70 -0.33 -1.30
CA VAL A 49 2.59 -0.91 -0.55
C VAL A 49 1.41 0.05 -0.59
N VAL A 50 0.23 -0.45 -0.97
CA VAL A 50 -1.03 0.27 -0.85
C VAL A 50 -1.81 -0.37 0.30
N LEU A 51 -2.08 0.37 1.34
CA LEU A 51 -2.49 -0.16 2.63
C LEU A 51 -3.71 0.57 3.17
N ASP A 52 -4.77 -0.18 3.47
CA ASP A 52 -5.93 0.37 4.16
C ASP A 52 -5.53 0.70 5.60
N LEU A 53 -5.82 1.92 6.02
CA LEU A 53 -5.50 2.36 7.38
C LEU A 53 -6.28 1.58 8.44
N MET A 54 -7.52 1.20 8.13
CA MET A 54 -8.43 0.58 9.09
C MET A 54 -8.66 -0.89 8.78
N LEU A 55 -7.71 -1.74 9.14
CA LEU A 55 -7.86 -3.19 8.97
C LEU A 55 -8.40 -3.82 10.26
N PRO A 56 -9.25 -4.87 10.15
CA PRO A 56 -9.66 -5.62 11.33
C PRO A 56 -8.45 -6.33 11.95
N GLY A 57 -8.34 -6.27 13.25
CA GLY A 57 -7.31 -7.00 13.98
C GLY A 57 -5.94 -6.36 14.00
N MET A 58 -5.63 -5.50 13.06
CA MET A 58 -4.35 -4.79 13.07
C MET A 58 -4.50 -3.44 12.37
N ASP A 59 -4.13 -2.38 13.08
CA ASP A 59 -4.18 -1.02 12.56
C ASP A 59 -3.10 -0.85 11.47
N GLY A 60 -3.45 -0.16 10.38
CA GLY A 60 -2.49 0.12 9.31
C GLY A 60 -1.24 0.86 9.80
N ARG A 61 -1.39 1.70 10.83
CA ARG A 61 -0.24 2.39 11.44
C ARG A 61 0.76 1.42 12.04
N GLU A 62 0.26 0.35 12.65
CA GLU A 62 1.12 -0.69 13.21
C GLU A 62 1.87 -1.42 12.09
N ILE A 63 1.19 -1.70 10.98
CA ILE A 63 1.83 -2.32 9.83
C ILE A 63 2.95 -1.41 9.30
N LEU A 64 2.67 -0.12 9.13
CA LEU A 64 3.68 0.84 8.67
C LEU A 64 4.87 0.87 9.63
N ARG A 65 4.61 0.92 10.93
CA ARG A 65 5.67 0.94 11.92
C ARG A 65 6.59 -0.27 11.79
N ARG A 66 6.01 -1.46 11.63
CA ARG A 66 6.79 -2.69 11.49
C ARG A 66 7.58 -2.72 10.18
N LEU A 67 6.98 -2.21 9.10
CA LEU A 67 7.71 -2.12 7.84
C LEU A 67 8.94 -1.22 7.97
N ARG A 68 8.81 -0.11 8.68
CA ARG A 68 9.92 0.84 8.88
C ARG A 68 11.02 0.29 9.79
N GLU A 69 10.67 -0.63 10.68
CA GLU A 69 11.63 -1.24 11.60
C GLU A 69 12.44 -2.37 10.97
N ASP A 70 11.96 -2.95 9.88
CA ASP A 70 12.66 -4.05 9.21
C ASP A 70 13.56 -3.46 8.11
N PRO A 71 14.88 -3.68 8.18
CA PRO A 71 15.78 -3.15 7.15
C PRO A 71 15.42 -3.57 5.73
N ALA A 72 14.79 -4.73 5.55
CA ALA A 72 14.40 -5.22 4.23
C ALA A 72 13.27 -4.37 3.61
N THR A 73 12.45 -3.71 4.45
CA THR A 73 11.27 -2.98 3.98
C THR A 73 11.24 -1.52 4.39
N ALA A 74 12.25 -1.07 5.13
CA ALA A 74 12.25 0.28 5.71
C ALA A 74 12.12 1.38 4.67
N GLY A 75 12.66 1.18 3.47
CA GLY A 75 12.63 2.18 2.41
C GLY A 75 11.46 2.05 1.44
N VAL A 76 10.57 1.08 1.63
CA VAL A 76 9.47 0.86 0.69
C VAL A 76 8.41 1.96 0.88
N PRO A 77 8.03 2.67 -0.19
CA PRO A 77 6.99 3.70 -0.07
C PRO A 77 5.63 3.07 0.22
N VAL A 78 4.85 3.74 1.07
CA VAL A 78 3.53 3.30 1.49
C VAL A 78 2.50 4.37 1.14
N VAL A 79 1.39 3.92 0.51
CA VAL A 79 0.23 4.75 0.23
C VAL A 79 -0.91 4.25 1.12
N PHE A 80 -1.40 5.10 2.02
CA PHE A 80 -2.57 4.76 2.82
C PHE A 80 -3.86 5.06 2.08
N LEU A 81 -4.80 4.12 2.15
CA LEU A 81 -6.19 4.35 1.77
C LEU A 81 -6.97 4.62 3.04
N THR A 82 -7.72 5.71 3.09
CA THR A 82 -8.38 6.12 4.31
C THR A 82 -9.72 6.81 4.02
N ALA A 83 -10.71 6.59 4.89
CA ALA A 83 -12.00 7.26 4.76
C ALA A 83 -11.90 8.76 5.08
N ARG A 84 -10.88 9.22 5.79
CA ARG A 84 -10.73 10.59 6.24
C ARG A 84 -9.63 11.38 5.53
N GLY A 85 -8.89 10.74 4.65
CA GLY A 85 -7.83 11.42 3.93
C GLY A 85 -6.76 11.96 4.86
N ARG A 86 -6.43 13.24 4.71
CA ARG A 86 -5.35 13.87 5.47
C ARG A 86 -5.58 13.96 6.97
N ASP A 87 -6.83 13.87 7.39
CA ASP A 87 -7.14 13.93 8.83
C ASP A 87 -6.51 12.77 9.59
N ASP A 88 -6.17 11.70 8.88
CA ASP A 88 -5.49 10.56 9.46
C ASP A 88 -3.98 10.65 9.32
N ALA A 89 -3.47 11.76 8.79
CA ALA A 89 -2.03 11.91 8.53
C ALA A 89 -1.19 11.85 9.80
N ALA A 90 -1.76 12.19 10.95
CA ALA A 90 -1.07 12.05 12.22
C ALA A 90 -0.75 10.60 12.55
N ALA A 91 -1.26 9.69 11.74
CA ALA A 91 -1.11 8.27 11.97
C ALA A 91 0.27 7.72 11.61
N GLY A 92 1.09 8.44 10.83
CA GLY A 92 2.40 7.91 10.53
C GLY A 92 3.08 8.56 9.33
N ASP A 93 4.16 7.94 8.89
CA ASP A 93 5.08 8.48 7.91
C ASP A 93 4.88 7.87 6.51
N ALA A 94 3.62 7.64 6.13
CA ALA A 94 3.34 7.19 4.78
C ALA A 94 3.68 8.29 3.76
N GLU A 95 4.11 7.89 2.59
CA GLU A 95 4.47 8.82 1.53
C GLU A 95 3.26 9.56 0.98
N ARG A 96 2.12 8.89 0.92
CA ARG A 96 0.88 9.48 0.39
C ARG A 96 -0.33 8.95 1.14
N TYR A 97 -1.41 9.74 1.11
CA TYR A 97 -2.71 9.36 1.67
C TYR A 97 -3.76 9.60 0.59
N ILE A 98 -4.56 8.57 0.30
CA ILE A 98 -5.63 8.64 -0.70
C ILE A 98 -6.94 8.40 0.01
N GLN A 99 -7.87 9.34 -0.14
CA GLN A 99 -9.17 9.25 0.52
C GLN A 99 -10.12 8.34 -0.26
N LYS A 100 -10.82 7.48 0.45
CA LYS A 100 -11.91 6.67 -0.11
C LYS A 100 -13.20 7.49 -0.15
N PRO A 101 -14.02 7.35 -1.18
CA PRO A 101 -13.81 6.57 -2.38
C PRO A 101 -12.78 7.24 -3.29
N PHE A 102 -11.97 6.46 -3.95
CA PHE A 102 -10.87 6.97 -4.76
C PHE A 102 -11.07 6.65 -6.24
N ASP A 103 -10.37 7.40 -7.07
CA ASP A 103 -10.30 7.17 -8.52
C ASP A 103 -9.10 6.27 -8.80
N THR A 104 -9.31 5.15 -9.48
CA THR A 104 -8.23 4.21 -9.76
C THR A 104 -7.15 4.82 -10.64
N VAL A 105 -7.52 5.70 -11.56
CA VAL A 105 -6.54 6.38 -12.42
C VAL A 105 -5.62 7.26 -11.56
N GLU A 106 -6.20 8.00 -10.62
CA GLU A 106 -5.42 8.83 -9.71
C GLU A 106 -4.51 7.99 -8.83
N LEU A 107 -5.01 6.87 -8.31
CA LEU A 107 -4.20 5.99 -7.47
C LEU A 107 -3.01 5.40 -8.25
N VAL A 108 -3.26 4.92 -9.47
CA VAL A 108 -2.19 4.39 -10.31
C VAL A 108 -1.16 5.48 -10.60
N ALA A 109 -1.61 6.70 -10.91
CA ALA A 109 -0.69 7.80 -11.17
C ALA A 109 0.15 8.15 -9.94
N THR A 110 -0.46 8.13 -8.76
CA THR A 110 0.24 8.39 -7.51
C THR A 110 1.33 7.34 -7.26
N VAL A 111 1.00 6.07 -7.45
CA VAL A 111 1.95 4.98 -7.27
C VAL A 111 3.10 5.10 -8.28
N ARG A 112 2.79 5.37 -9.55
CA ARG A 112 3.82 5.53 -10.56
C ARG A 112 4.74 6.70 -10.25
N GLY A 113 4.19 7.79 -9.71
CA GLY A 113 4.98 8.94 -9.31
C GLY A 113 5.97 8.60 -8.21
N LEU A 114 5.55 7.80 -7.23
CA LEU A 114 6.45 7.37 -6.17
C LEU A 114 7.59 6.51 -6.69
N LEU A 115 7.30 5.62 -7.64
CA LEU A 115 8.33 4.77 -8.22
C LEU A 115 9.29 5.57 -9.11
N SER A 116 8.78 6.58 -9.80
CA SER A 116 9.61 7.44 -10.65
C SER A 116 10.52 8.35 -9.84
N ASP A 117 10.09 8.75 -8.65
CA ASP A 117 10.86 9.64 -7.78
C ASP A 117 12.14 8.96 -7.29
N ASP A 118 12.24 7.65 -7.38
CA ASP A 118 13.45 6.91 -7.05
C ASP A 118 14.46 6.94 -8.19
N ALA A 119 14.06 7.43 -9.36
CA ALA A 119 14.98 7.53 -10.49
C ALA A 119 15.96 8.68 -10.26
N PRO A 120 17.23 8.50 -10.57
CA PRO A 120 18.22 9.54 -10.43
C PRO A 120 17.98 10.73 -11.37
#